data_629969a66913be17a167ce9a9a6a0265
#
_entry.id   629969a66913be17a167ce9a9a6a0265
#
_cell.length_a   1.000
_cell.length_b   1.000
_cell.length_c   1.000
_cell.angle_alpha   90.00
_cell.angle_beta   90.00
_cell.angle_gamma   90.00
#
_symmetry.space_group_name_H-M   'P 1'
#
loop_
_entity.id
_entity.type
_entity.pdbx_description
1 polymer ?
#
loop_
_entity_poly.entity_id
_entity_poly.type
_entity_poly.pdbx_seq_one_letter_code
_entity_poly.pdbx_strand_id
1 'polypeptide(L)'
;MKICTPFTRSENDVTMRRTGLTFGWKKPLAAAALLACGTGAGVAQLLLPDAPYLPNPVRVVSTVPTNGDVNPYGVAFIPKNFIYGAGKERPGDILVANFNNKNNMQGTGTTIVRIPAAGGSSTAPPIVFYQGTSAAQGMSTALGVLQYGFVVVGSLPTTDGTSATAQAGSLLVINNVGKLIQKITDPNIDGPWDMTLVDHGDTAVAYVTNSLNGTIARINFRVNTNGLTKLSSTVIASGYFHRGDPATLFAAPCGSVYDAKTDQLYVASSADNLVFAVPNASTRTSSDGPGYIVYQDFGHLHGALALAWAANGNLLVSNSDGINPLATEPSEIVEFTTDGNFVKQLPMDPAQGGSFGLNTYTNGETSVFAAVDDNQNTLTIWTLNVATPAPVF
;
A
#
# COMPACT_ATOMS: atom_id res chain seq x y z
N MET A 1 57.67 17.84 3.83
CA MET A 1 58.60 16.84 3.33
C MET A 1 58.83 15.81 4.44
N LYS A 2 58.07 14.73 4.44
CA LYS A 2 58.32 13.48 5.17
C LYS A 2 57.55 12.37 4.46
N ILE A 3 58.28 11.48 3.88
CA ILE A 3 57.85 10.33 3.10
C ILE A 3 57.55 9.20 4.10
N CYS A 4 56.38 8.56 3.98
CA CYS A 4 56.10 7.30 4.66
C CYS A 4 56.03 6.16 3.63
N THR A 5 56.89 5.19 3.83
CA THR A 5 57.08 3.94 3.09
C THR A 5 55.96 2.91 3.43
N PRO A 6 55.66 1.97 2.54
CA PRO A 6 54.59 0.98 2.75
C PRO A 6 55.06 -0.22 3.58
N PHE A 7 54.14 -0.71 4.41
CA PHE A 7 54.33 -1.94 5.22
C PHE A 7 53.97 -3.18 4.38
N THR A 8 54.94 -4.07 4.25
CA THR A 8 54.80 -5.40 3.67
C THR A 8 54.19 -6.37 4.70
N ARG A 9 53.16 -7.09 4.32
CA ARG A 9 52.50 -8.14 5.12
C ARG A 9 53.04 -9.50 4.73
N SER A 10 53.63 -10.23 5.70
CA SER A 10 54.12 -11.60 5.55
C SER A 10 52.95 -12.59 5.50
N GLU A 11 53.04 -13.49 4.54
CA GLU A 11 52.23 -14.69 4.43
C GLU A 11 52.61 -15.69 5.54
N ASN A 12 51.60 -16.14 6.31
CA ASN A 12 51.74 -17.38 7.09
C ASN A 12 50.67 -18.37 6.63
N ASP A 13 51.20 -19.39 5.97
CA ASP A 13 50.53 -20.60 5.54
C ASP A 13 50.07 -21.43 6.76
N VAL A 14 48.74 -21.66 6.90
CA VAL A 14 48.20 -22.64 7.85
C VAL A 14 47.36 -23.65 7.08
N THR A 15 47.98 -24.77 6.80
CA THR A 15 47.37 -25.99 6.28
C THR A 15 46.42 -26.59 7.32
N MET A 16 45.08 -26.46 7.13
CA MET A 16 44.10 -27.25 7.87
C MET A 16 43.70 -28.51 7.09
N ARG A 17 43.95 -29.64 7.68
CA ARG A 17 43.51 -30.98 7.24
C ARG A 17 42.00 -31.07 7.31
N ARG A 18 41.35 -31.37 6.18
CA ARG A 18 39.97 -31.78 6.09
C ARG A 18 39.75 -33.18 6.61
N THR A 19 39.07 -33.36 7.74
CA THR A 19 38.42 -34.61 8.11
C THR A 19 36.98 -34.57 7.63
N GLY A 20 36.67 -35.44 6.69
CA GLY A 20 35.34 -35.59 6.13
C GLY A 20 34.36 -36.23 7.12
N LEU A 21 33.27 -35.56 7.39
CA LEU A 21 32.05 -36.14 7.97
C LEU A 21 30.93 -35.92 6.97
N THR A 22 30.59 -36.99 6.25
CA THR A 22 29.42 -37.03 5.37
C THR A 22 28.15 -37.23 6.23
N PHE A 23 27.37 -36.17 6.44
CA PHE A 23 26.00 -36.31 6.94
C PHE A 23 25.05 -36.45 5.75
N GLY A 24 24.53 -37.66 5.59
CA GLY A 24 23.48 -37.97 4.61
C GLY A 24 22.13 -37.37 5.05
N TRP A 25 21.70 -36.33 4.37
CA TRP A 25 20.32 -35.82 4.50
C TRP A 25 19.39 -36.65 3.62
N LYS A 26 18.59 -37.49 4.24
CA LYS A 26 17.44 -38.14 3.57
C LYS A 26 16.34 -37.08 3.42
N LYS A 27 16.06 -36.68 2.19
CA LYS A 27 14.87 -35.89 1.86
C LYS A 27 13.64 -36.76 2.04
N PRO A 28 12.57 -36.31 2.70
CA PRO A 28 11.28 -36.99 2.62
C PRO A 28 10.68 -36.75 1.22
N LEU A 29 10.43 -37.82 0.48
CA LEU A 29 9.57 -37.80 -0.69
C LEU A 29 8.13 -37.57 -0.21
N ALA A 30 7.56 -36.41 -0.52
CA ALA A 30 6.12 -36.23 -0.48
C ALA A 30 5.52 -36.96 -1.66
N ALA A 31 4.83 -38.05 -1.40
CA ALA A 31 4.08 -38.78 -2.41
C ALA A 31 2.83 -37.97 -2.78
N ALA A 32 2.83 -37.40 -3.99
CA ALA A 32 1.63 -36.85 -4.60
C ALA A 32 0.72 -38.00 -5.06
N ALA A 33 -0.36 -38.29 -4.35
CA ALA A 33 -1.41 -39.16 -4.80
C ALA A 33 -2.29 -38.44 -5.84
N LEU A 34 -2.09 -38.71 -7.12
CA LEU A 34 -3.03 -38.34 -8.16
C LEU A 34 -4.21 -39.32 -8.08
N LEU A 35 -5.36 -38.89 -7.62
CA LEU A 35 -6.65 -39.53 -7.91
C LEU A 35 -7.26 -38.82 -9.12
N ALA A 36 -7.19 -39.48 -10.28
CA ALA A 36 -7.98 -39.12 -11.45
C ALA A 36 -9.34 -39.78 -11.31
N CYS A 37 -10.41 -38.99 -11.13
CA CYS A 37 -11.77 -39.35 -11.44
C CYS A 37 -12.44 -38.21 -12.17
N GLY A 38 -12.76 -38.44 -13.44
CA GLY A 38 -13.42 -37.46 -14.28
C GLY A 38 -14.87 -37.25 -13.91
N THR A 39 -15.31 -36.05 -14.03
CA THR A 39 -16.50 -35.48 -14.68
C THR A 39 -16.60 -34.04 -14.23
N GLY A 40 -16.53 -33.14 -15.16
CA GLY A 40 -16.84 -31.70 -15.19
C GLY A 40 -17.28 -30.97 -13.90
N ALA A 41 -16.36 -30.76 -12.96
CA ALA A 41 -16.47 -29.72 -11.97
C ALA A 41 -15.14 -28.96 -12.03
N GLY A 42 -15.20 -27.66 -12.26
CA GLY A 42 -14.00 -26.82 -12.26
C GLY A 42 -13.23 -27.02 -10.97
N VAL A 43 -11.99 -27.48 -11.09
CA VAL A 43 -11.08 -27.62 -9.93
C VAL A 43 -10.88 -26.25 -9.34
N ALA A 44 -11.48 -26.03 -8.17
CA ALA A 44 -11.21 -24.86 -7.37
C ALA A 44 -9.70 -24.85 -7.02
N GLN A 45 -8.95 -23.93 -7.58
CA GLN A 45 -7.53 -23.78 -7.29
C GLN A 45 -7.41 -23.15 -5.90
N LEU A 46 -6.97 -23.95 -4.91
CA LEU A 46 -6.56 -23.42 -3.62
C LEU A 46 -5.42 -22.44 -3.87
N LEU A 47 -5.64 -21.17 -3.58
CA LEU A 47 -4.56 -20.19 -3.54
C LEU A 47 -3.70 -20.48 -2.30
N LEU A 48 -2.58 -21.15 -2.53
CA LEU A 48 -1.57 -21.38 -1.49
C LEU A 48 -0.68 -20.13 -1.40
N PRO A 49 -0.14 -19.80 -0.22
CA PRO A 49 0.80 -18.70 -0.07
C PRO A 49 1.98 -18.73 -1.04
N ASP A 50 2.47 -19.93 -1.38
CA ASP A 50 3.58 -20.11 -2.32
C ASP A 50 3.15 -20.02 -3.81
N ALA A 51 1.86 -19.95 -4.10
CA ALA A 51 1.36 -19.77 -5.46
C ALA A 51 1.18 -18.26 -5.74
N PRO A 52 1.77 -17.73 -6.83
CA PRO A 52 1.67 -16.32 -7.15
C PRO A 52 0.21 -15.86 -7.29
N TYR A 53 -0.11 -14.75 -6.63
CA TYR A 53 -1.39 -14.07 -6.78
C TYR A 53 -1.42 -13.15 -8.00
N LEU A 54 -0.30 -12.45 -8.28
CA LEU A 54 -0.21 -11.43 -9.32
C LEU A 54 -0.52 -11.98 -10.72
N PRO A 55 -1.60 -11.49 -11.39
CA PRO A 55 -2.10 -12.00 -12.66
C PRO A 55 -1.62 -11.18 -13.86
N ASN A 56 -2.13 -11.52 -15.06
CA ASN A 56 -2.08 -10.63 -16.21
C ASN A 56 -3.17 -9.56 -16.12
N PRO A 57 -2.92 -8.29 -16.52
CA PRO A 57 -3.89 -7.21 -16.43
C PRO A 57 -5.13 -7.47 -17.29
N VAL A 58 -6.29 -7.06 -16.80
CA VAL A 58 -7.59 -7.25 -17.49
C VAL A 58 -8.11 -5.92 -18.05
N ARG A 59 -7.89 -4.81 -17.34
CA ARG A 59 -8.47 -3.52 -17.70
C ARG A 59 -7.58 -2.37 -17.23
N VAL A 60 -7.32 -1.41 -18.12
CA VAL A 60 -6.61 -0.17 -17.80
C VAL A 60 -7.53 1.00 -18.09
N VAL A 61 -7.64 1.95 -17.17
CA VAL A 61 -8.50 3.14 -17.29
C VAL A 61 -7.76 4.39 -16.83
N SER A 62 -8.07 5.55 -17.45
CA SER A 62 -7.51 6.83 -17.03
C SER A 62 -8.04 7.25 -15.67
N THR A 63 -7.16 7.88 -14.86
CA THR A 63 -7.51 8.50 -13.57
C THR A 63 -7.61 10.03 -13.68
N VAL A 64 -7.35 10.61 -14.86
CA VAL A 64 -7.32 12.05 -15.09
C VAL A 64 -8.73 12.62 -15.23
N PRO A 65 -9.21 13.42 -14.27
CA PRO A 65 -10.52 14.08 -14.35
C PRO A 65 -10.50 15.30 -15.27
N THR A 66 -11.66 15.91 -15.48
CA THR A 66 -11.82 17.06 -16.39
C THR A 66 -11.07 18.32 -15.96
N ASN A 67 -10.74 18.47 -14.66
CA ASN A 67 -9.87 19.57 -14.19
C ASN A 67 -8.37 19.33 -14.46
N GLY A 68 -8.01 18.11 -14.89
CA GLY A 68 -6.65 17.74 -15.28
C GLY A 68 -5.74 17.35 -14.12
N ASP A 69 -6.22 17.12 -12.90
CA ASP A 69 -5.39 16.59 -11.81
C ASP A 69 -4.80 15.25 -12.23
N VAL A 70 -3.57 15.00 -11.82
CA VAL A 70 -2.73 13.86 -12.22
C VAL A 70 -2.06 13.23 -11.01
N ASN A 71 -1.19 12.25 -11.25
CA ASN A 71 -0.44 11.54 -10.24
C ASN A 71 -1.37 10.80 -9.27
N PRO A 72 -2.00 9.68 -9.72
CA PRO A 72 -2.89 8.89 -8.89
C PRO A 72 -2.11 8.18 -7.78
N TYR A 73 -2.54 8.37 -6.52
CA TYR A 73 -1.90 7.80 -5.35
C TYR A 73 -2.79 6.80 -4.62
N GLY A 74 -3.82 7.29 -3.91
CA GLY A 74 -4.67 6.44 -3.09
C GLY A 74 -5.63 5.59 -3.90
N VAL A 75 -5.79 4.31 -3.53
CA VAL A 75 -6.74 3.38 -4.13
C VAL A 75 -7.60 2.77 -3.04
N ALA A 76 -8.92 2.93 -3.12
CA ALA A 76 -9.85 2.33 -2.16
C ALA A 76 -11.08 1.75 -2.84
N PHE A 77 -11.49 0.55 -2.42
CA PHE A 77 -12.73 -0.06 -2.87
C PHE A 77 -13.92 0.44 -2.06
N ILE A 78 -15.02 0.73 -2.73
CA ILE A 78 -16.29 1.07 -2.08
C ILE A 78 -16.91 -0.22 -1.52
N PRO A 79 -17.16 -0.30 -0.19
CA PRO A 79 -17.67 -1.51 0.43
C PRO A 79 -19.06 -1.88 -0.08
N LYS A 80 -19.44 -3.17 -0.02
CA LYS A 80 -20.76 -3.63 -0.45
C LYS A 80 -21.88 -3.25 0.49
N ASN A 81 -21.57 -3.20 1.77
CA ASN A 81 -22.58 -3.01 2.80
C ASN A 81 -22.51 -1.58 3.34
N PHE A 82 -23.33 -0.69 2.78
CA PHE A 82 -23.53 0.64 3.36
C PHE A 82 -24.59 0.58 4.45
N ILE A 83 -24.30 1.22 5.58
CA ILE A 83 -25.28 1.39 6.66
C ILE A 83 -26.31 2.50 6.29
N TYR A 84 -25.85 3.55 5.59
CA TYR A 84 -26.67 4.69 5.19
C TYR A 84 -26.48 5.00 3.71
N GLY A 85 -27.37 4.56 2.87
CA GLY A 85 -27.51 4.89 1.45
C GLY A 85 -26.24 5.14 0.66
N ALA A 86 -26.22 4.82 -0.59
CA ALA A 86 -25.00 4.85 -1.37
C ALA A 86 -24.60 6.25 -1.90
N GLY A 87 -25.48 7.22 -1.94
CA GLY A 87 -25.19 8.55 -2.50
C GLY A 87 -24.62 8.49 -3.92
N LYS A 88 -23.39 9.00 -4.13
CA LYS A 88 -22.61 8.86 -5.38
C LYS A 88 -21.80 7.56 -5.41
N GLU A 89 -21.65 6.90 -4.29
CA GLU A 89 -20.89 5.66 -4.17
C GLU A 89 -21.68 4.49 -4.75
N ARG A 90 -20.96 3.53 -5.32
CA ARG A 90 -21.52 2.28 -5.83
C ARG A 90 -20.68 1.13 -5.31
N PRO A 91 -21.27 0.12 -4.66
CA PRO A 91 -20.53 -1.03 -4.15
C PRO A 91 -19.61 -1.67 -5.18
N GLY A 92 -18.36 -1.87 -4.79
CA GLY A 92 -17.33 -2.47 -5.64
C GLY A 92 -16.64 -1.50 -6.62
N ASP A 93 -17.14 -0.27 -6.78
CA ASP A 93 -16.40 0.75 -7.52
C ASP A 93 -15.12 1.14 -6.76
N ILE A 94 -14.18 1.71 -7.49
CA ILE A 94 -12.87 2.07 -6.95
C ILE A 94 -12.76 3.59 -6.90
N LEU A 95 -12.31 4.11 -5.78
CA LEU A 95 -11.91 5.51 -5.63
C LEU A 95 -10.41 5.64 -5.81
N VAL A 96 -9.99 6.67 -6.54
CA VAL A 96 -8.57 7.01 -6.73
C VAL A 96 -8.37 8.48 -6.41
N ALA A 97 -7.39 8.78 -5.55
CA ALA A 97 -7.00 10.14 -5.21
C ALA A 97 -5.87 10.61 -6.14
N ASN A 98 -5.97 11.83 -6.68
CA ASN A 98 -4.91 12.46 -7.46
C ASN A 98 -4.14 13.46 -6.58
N PHE A 99 -2.82 13.23 -6.48
CA PHE A 99 -1.96 14.00 -5.59
C PHE A 99 -1.52 15.33 -6.17
N ASN A 100 -1.37 15.42 -7.50
CA ASN A 100 -0.87 16.58 -8.21
C ASN A 100 -1.96 17.30 -9.00
N ASN A 101 -1.80 18.59 -9.18
CA ASN A 101 -2.64 19.36 -10.11
C ASN A 101 -2.24 19.09 -11.57
N LYS A 102 -2.96 19.70 -12.50
CA LYS A 102 -2.71 19.59 -13.96
C LYS A 102 -1.30 20.01 -14.43
N ASN A 103 -0.55 20.73 -13.62
CA ASN A 103 0.83 21.10 -13.90
C ASN A 103 1.84 20.12 -13.28
N ASN A 104 1.36 19.00 -12.79
CA ASN A 104 2.13 17.97 -12.08
C ASN A 104 2.90 18.50 -10.87
N MET A 105 2.31 19.47 -10.16
CA MET A 105 2.89 20.01 -8.93
C MET A 105 2.49 19.14 -7.74
N GLN A 106 3.47 18.57 -7.04
CA GLN A 106 3.23 17.61 -5.96
C GLN A 106 2.51 18.26 -4.78
N GLY A 107 1.57 17.52 -4.17
CA GLY A 107 0.82 17.99 -3.01
C GLY A 107 -0.19 19.09 -3.30
N THR A 108 -0.62 19.27 -4.56
CA THR A 108 -1.58 20.31 -4.95
C THR A 108 -2.84 19.78 -5.63
N GLY A 109 -2.97 18.46 -5.79
CA GLY A 109 -4.17 17.82 -6.32
C GLY A 109 -5.37 18.01 -5.40
N THR A 110 -6.58 18.02 -6.00
CA THR A 110 -7.83 18.34 -5.32
C THR A 110 -8.94 17.33 -5.57
N THR A 111 -8.68 16.28 -6.34
CA THR A 111 -9.73 15.37 -6.80
C THR A 111 -9.59 13.95 -6.30
N ILE A 112 -10.73 13.34 -6.00
CA ILE A 112 -10.92 11.89 -5.93
C ILE A 112 -11.85 11.49 -7.07
N VAL A 113 -11.43 10.55 -7.89
CA VAL A 113 -12.26 10.01 -8.98
C VAL A 113 -12.81 8.65 -8.60
N ARG A 114 -13.97 8.31 -9.21
CA ARG A 114 -14.62 7.01 -9.07
C ARG A 114 -14.53 6.26 -10.40
N ILE A 115 -13.99 5.07 -10.35
CA ILE A 115 -13.89 4.12 -11.45
C ILE A 115 -14.91 3.01 -11.23
N PRO A 116 -15.88 2.80 -12.13
CA PRO A 116 -16.83 1.70 -11.98
C PRO A 116 -16.17 0.33 -11.98
N ALA A 117 -16.62 -0.57 -11.09
CA ALA A 117 -16.10 -1.93 -10.96
C ALA A 117 -16.26 -2.74 -12.26
N ALA A 118 -17.41 -2.59 -12.93
CA ALA A 118 -17.71 -3.25 -14.19
C ALA A 118 -18.13 -2.25 -15.25
N GLY A 119 -17.69 -2.45 -16.49
CA GLY A 119 -18.01 -1.58 -17.61
C GLY A 119 -17.32 -0.23 -17.55
N GLY A 120 -17.44 0.54 -18.59
CA GLY A 120 -16.77 1.82 -18.79
C GLY A 120 -15.73 1.74 -19.88
N SER A 121 -15.71 2.74 -20.76
CA SER A 121 -14.69 2.86 -21.80
C SER A 121 -13.35 3.20 -21.15
N SER A 122 -12.29 2.54 -21.60
CA SER A 122 -10.92 2.86 -21.19
C SER A 122 -10.50 4.30 -21.57
N THR A 123 -11.25 4.96 -22.46
CA THR A 123 -10.96 6.31 -22.97
C THR A 123 -11.88 7.39 -22.41
N ALA A 124 -12.94 7.04 -21.67
CA ALA A 124 -13.81 8.04 -21.06
C ALA A 124 -13.14 8.63 -19.81
N PRO A 125 -13.26 9.95 -19.55
CA PRO A 125 -12.80 10.53 -18.30
C PRO A 125 -13.47 9.85 -17.09
N PRO A 126 -12.73 9.67 -15.97
CA PRO A 126 -13.30 9.08 -14.77
C PRO A 126 -14.40 10.00 -14.17
N ILE A 127 -15.26 9.41 -13.39
CA ILE A 127 -16.34 10.16 -12.70
C ILE A 127 -15.71 10.89 -11.50
N VAL A 128 -15.85 12.21 -11.44
CA VAL A 128 -15.41 12.98 -10.27
C VAL A 128 -16.34 12.67 -9.07
N PHE A 129 -15.79 12.00 -8.06
CA PHE A 129 -16.48 11.77 -6.78
C PHE A 129 -16.41 13.00 -5.90
N TYR A 130 -15.21 13.53 -5.68
CA TYR A 130 -14.94 14.73 -4.91
C TYR A 130 -13.98 15.65 -5.66
N GLN A 131 -14.25 16.94 -5.56
CA GLN A 131 -13.33 17.98 -6.00
C GLN A 131 -13.29 19.07 -4.92
N GLY A 132 -12.10 19.30 -4.39
CA GLY A 132 -11.85 20.34 -3.41
C GLY A 132 -11.95 21.73 -4.03
N THR A 133 -12.31 22.69 -3.19
CA THR A 133 -12.44 24.11 -3.57
C THR A 133 -11.20 24.94 -3.17
N SER A 134 -10.36 24.42 -2.31
CA SER A 134 -9.10 25.09 -1.89
C SER A 134 -7.97 24.76 -2.86
N ALA A 135 -7.02 25.68 -2.96
CA ALA A 135 -5.97 25.67 -3.98
C ALA A 135 -4.98 24.49 -3.88
N ALA A 136 -4.81 23.87 -2.74
CA ALA A 136 -3.90 22.74 -2.53
C ALA A 136 -4.46 21.84 -1.43
N GLN A 137 -4.69 20.58 -1.74
CA GLN A 137 -5.13 19.58 -0.75
C GLN A 137 -4.14 18.43 -0.63
N GLY A 138 -3.43 18.08 -1.70
CA GLY A 138 -2.40 17.06 -1.69
C GLY A 138 -2.94 15.73 -1.14
N MET A 139 -3.89 15.13 -1.86
CA MET A 139 -4.52 13.88 -1.42
C MET A 139 -3.53 12.74 -1.60
N SER A 140 -3.03 12.24 -0.48
CA SER A 140 -1.99 11.21 -0.42
C SER A 140 -2.52 9.80 -0.71
N THR A 141 -1.68 8.80 -0.54
CA THR A 141 -2.04 7.39 -0.67
C THR A 141 -3.09 6.97 0.38
N ALA A 142 -3.13 7.65 1.53
CA ALA A 142 -4.09 7.44 2.59
C ALA A 142 -5.52 7.64 2.10
N LEU A 143 -6.19 6.58 1.70
CA LEU A 143 -7.57 6.60 1.20
C LEU A 143 -8.33 5.38 1.70
N GLY A 144 -9.47 5.59 2.33
CA GLY A 144 -10.35 4.52 2.81
C GLY A 144 -11.82 4.91 2.79
N VAL A 145 -12.70 3.91 2.74
CA VAL A 145 -14.16 4.10 2.70
C VAL A 145 -14.81 3.31 3.83
N LEU A 146 -15.56 3.98 4.68
CA LEU A 146 -16.31 3.37 5.77
C LEU A 146 -17.74 2.94 5.31
N GLN A 147 -18.28 1.92 5.95
CA GLN A 147 -19.65 1.42 5.68
C GLN A 147 -20.74 2.49 5.89
N TYR A 148 -20.45 3.52 6.68
CA TYR A 148 -21.31 4.70 6.81
C TYR A 148 -21.29 5.61 5.56
N GLY A 149 -20.50 5.30 4.54
CA GLY A 149 -20.37 6.10 3.33
C GLY A 149 -19.47 7.32 3.51
N PHE A 150 -18.59 7.32 4.49
CA PHE A 150 -17.56 8.33 4.62
C PHE A 150 -16.28 7.88 3.96
N VAL A 151 -15.75 8.73 3.09
CA VAL A 151 -14.41 8.59 2.53
C VAL A 151 -13.46 9.40 3.39
N VAL A 152 -12.41 8.73 3.90
CA VAL A 152 -11.33 9.36 4.66
C VAL A 152 -10.10 9.37 3.78
N VAL A 153 -9.50 10.55 3.61
CA VAL A 153 -8.29 10.72 2.79
C VAL A 153 -7.25 11.57 3.52
N GLY A 154 -5.99 11.17 3.42
CA GLY A 154 -4.87 11.97 3.88
C GLY A 154 -4.68 13.21 3.02
N SER A 155 -4.32 14.31 3.64
CA SER A 155 -4.03 15.59 3.00
C SER A 155 -2.65 16.05 3.43
N LEU A 156 -1.73 16.11 2.46
CA LEU A 156 -0.35 16.60 2.63
C LEU A 156 -0.08 17.70 1.60
N PRO A 157 -0.59 18.92 1.85
CA PRO A 157 -0.48 20.02 0.89
C PRO A 157 0.92 20.62 0.88
N THR A 158 1.33 21.05 -0.31
CA THR A 158 2.50 21.92 -0.54
C THR A 158 2.05 23.24 -1.19
N THR A 159 2.90 24.25 -1.21
CA THR A 159 2.63 25.50 -1.92
C THR A 159 3.35 25.60 -3.25
N ASP A 160 4.45 24.87 -3.44
CA ASP A 160 5.31 24.94 -4.64
C ASP A 160 5.70 23.57 -5.19
N GLY A 161 5.14 22.48 -4.65
CA GLY A 161 5.46 21.13 -5.07
C GLY A 161 6.73 20.54 -4.47
N THR A 162 7.33 21.21 -3.50
CA THR A 162 8.55 20.73 -2.83
C THR A 162 8.30 20.32 -1.38
N SER A 163 9.13 19.42 -0.87
CA SER A 163 9.07 18.98 0.52
C SER A 163 9.33 20.13 1.53
N ALA A 164 10.05 21.17 1.10
CA ALA A 164 10.35 22.35 1.95
C ALA A 164 9.10 23.15 2.30
N THR A 165 8.03 23.06 1.50
CA THR A 165 6.76 23.78 1.74
C THR A 165 5.63 22.87 2.19
N ALA A 166 5.91 21.59 2.43
CA ALA A 166 4.93 20.66 2.93
C ALA A 166 4.44 21.04 4.33
N GLN A 167 3.14 20.87 4.55
CA GLN A 167 2.49 21.18 5.81
C GLN A 167 2.19 19.88 6.58
N ALA A 168 1.99 20.00 7.90
CA ALA A 168 1.64 18.84 8.75
C ALA A 168 0.43 18.04 8.26
N GLY A 169 -0.46 18.67 7.53
CA GLY A 169 -1.58 18.00 6.89
C GLY A 169 -2.74 17.68 7.82
N SER A 170 -3.57 16.73 7.40
CA SER A 170 -4.80 16.34 8.12
C SER A 170 -5.44 15.12 7.47
N LEU A 171 -6.47 14.54 8.12
CA LEU A 171 -7.41 13.66 7.45
C LEU A 171 -8.66 14.45 7.05
N LEU A 172 -9.05 14.33 5.79
CA LEU A 172 -10.29 14.91 5.26
C LEU A 172 -11.37 13.84 5.29
N VAL A 173 -12.57 14.20 5.78
CA VAL A 173 -13.74 13.31 5.77
C VAL A 173 -14.74 13.84 4.77
N ILE A 174 -15.02 13.03 3.77
CA ILE A 174 -15.91 13.36 2.66
C ILE A 174 -17.13 12.43 2.78
N ASN A 175 -18.33 12.96 2.65
CA ASN A 175 -19.53 12.14 2.73
C ASN A 175 -19.85 11.43 1.40
N ASN A 176 -20.81 10.52 1.43
CA ASN A 176 -21.22 9.67 0.30
C ASN A 176 -21.77 10.43 -0.94
N VAL A 177 -21.98 11.74 -0.84
CA VAL A 177 -22.34 12.60 -1.98
C VAL A 177 -21.15 13.42 -2.49
N GLY A 178 -19.93 13.16 -2.00
CA GLY A 178 -18.71 13.84 -2.42
C GLY A 178 -18.60 15.27 -1.87
N LYS A 179 -19.02 15.50 -0.62
CA LYS A 179 -18.88 16.77 0.06
C LYS A 179 -17.94 16.64 1.26
N LEU A 180 -16.93 17.50 1.35
CA LEU A 180 -16.09 17.62 2.54
C LEU A 180 -16.95 18.07 3.72
N ILE A 181 -16.94 17.28 4.81
CA ILE A 181 -17.72 17.56 6.02
C ILE A 181 -16.85 17.81 7.25
N GLN A 182 -15.62 17.24 7.27
CA GLN A 182 -14.70 17.42 8.40
C GLN A 182 -13.25 17.49 7.89
N LYS A 183 -12.42 18.21 8.64
CA LYS A 183 -10.98 18.20 8.58
C LYS A 183 -10.47 17.84 9.97
N ILE A 184 -9.81 16.68 10.09
CA ILE A 184 -9.31 16.18 11.36
C ILE A 184 -7.81 16.50 11.41
N THR A 185 -7.45 17.34 12.36
CA THR A 185 -6.04 17.61 12.72
C THR A 185 -5.75 17.00 14.08
N ASP A 186 -4.52 16.54 14.27
CA ASP A 186 -4.07 15.95 15.53
C ASP A 186 -2.56 16.12 15.64
N PRO A 187 -2.00 16.32 16.84
CA PRO A 187 -0.55 16.40 17.03
C PRO A 187 0.22 15.16 16.55
N ASN A 188 -0.45 14.01 16.47
CA ASN A 188 0.12 12.77 15.96
C ASN A 188 -0.12 12.55 14.44
N ILE A 189 -0.68 13.53 13.74
CA ILE A 189 -0.77 13.57 12.27
C ILE A 189 0.25 14.61 11.79
N ASP A 190 1.26 14.13 11.06
CA ASP A 190 2.35 14.97 10.57
C ASP A 190 2.83 14.47 9.21
N GLY A 191 2.18 14.94 8.18
CA GLY A 191 2.36 14.47 6.81
C GLY A 191 1.76 13.08 6.57
N PRO A 192 0.42 12.91 6.67
CA PRO A 192 -0.24 11.62 6.49
C PRO A 192 -0.04 11.13 5.05
N TRP A 193 0.84 10.12 4.88
CA TRP A 193 1.19 9.60 3.56
C TRP A 193 0.27 8.47 3.16
N ASP A 194 0.12 7.46 4.04
CA ASP A 194 -0.83 6.37 3.83
C ASP A 194 -1.62 6.08 5.11
N MET A 195 -2.65 5.25 4.98
CA MET A 195 -3.53 4.91 6.09
C MET A 195 -4.18 3.54 5.88
N THR A 196 -4.05 2.67 6.87
CA THR A 196 -4.95 1.53 6.99
C THR A 196 -6.18 1.93 7.81
N LEU A 197 -7.35 1.84 7.21
CA LEU A 197 -8.62 2.15 7.87
C LEU A 197 -9.38 0.86 8.17
N VAL A 198 -9.56 0.57 9.47
CA VAL A 198 -10.30 -0.61 9.96
C VAL A 198 -11.67 -0.17 10.42
N ASP A 199 -12.70 -0.70 9.77
CA ASP A 199 -14.11 -0.34 10.01
C ASP A 199 -14.82 -1.39 10.84
N HIS A 200 -15.38 -0.98 11.98
CA HIS A 200 -16.17 -1.82 12.89
C HIS A 200 -17.64 -1.35 12.95
N GLY A 201 -18.11 -0.59 11.94
CA GLY A 201 -19.44 -0.01 11.90
C GLY A 201 -19.51 1.31 12.67
N ASP A 202 -19.93 1.28 13.94
CA ASP A 202 -20.05 2.47 14.80
C ASP A 202 -18.71 2.98 15.37
N THR A 203 -17.64 2.26 15.13
CA THR A 203 -16.26 2.66 15.43
C THR A 203 -15.33 2.38 14.25
N ALA A 204 -14.22 3.09 14.18
CA ALA A 204 -13.17 2.85 13.21
C ALA A 204 -11.80 3.14 13.82
N VAL A 205 -10.77 2.48 13.26
CA VAL A 205 -9.38 2.74 13.62
C VAL A 205 -8.63 3.12 12.35
N ALA A 206 -7.92 4.25 12.40
CA ALA A 206 -6.97 4.65 11.36
C ALA A 206 -5.55 4.46 11.88
N TYR A 207 -4.75 3.67 11.15
CA TYR A 207 -3.30 3.60 11.31
C TYR A 207 -2.68 4.49 10.24
N VAL A 208 -2.13 5.62 10.65
CA VAL A 208 -1.65 6.67 9.74
C VAL A 208 -0.13 6.68 9.73
N THR A 209 0.47 6.56 8.55
CA THR A 209 1.92 6.73 8.37
C THR A 209 2.23 8.21 8.16
N ASN A 210 3.18 8.74 8.91
CA ASN A 210 3.54 10.16 8.91
C ASN A 210 4.92 10.36 8.25
N SER A 211 4.93 10.98 7.08
CA SER A 211 6.15 11.17 6.28
C SER A 211 7.06 12.28 6.80
N LEU A 212 6.53 13.25 7.57
CA LEU A 212 7.32 14.38 8.05
C LEU A 212 8.14 14.07 9.31
N ASN A 213 7.75 13.08 10.08
CA ASN A 213 8.40 12.75 11.34
C ASN A 213 8.73 11.26 11.55
N GLY A 214 8.47 10.41 10.53
CA GLY A 214 8.82 8.98 10.59
C GLY A 214 8.09 8.21 11.69
N THR A 215 6.80 8.49 11.89
CA THR A 215 5.97 7.83 12.92
C THR A 215 4.74 7.15 12.32
N ILE A 216 4.17 6.23 13.10
CA ILE A 216 2.85 5.65 12.84
C ILE A 216 1.91 6.03 13.98
N ALA A 217 0.80 6.68 13.64
CA ALA A 217 -0.24 7.03 14.60
C ALA A 217 -1.44 6.09 14.47
N ARG A 218 -1.93 5.57 15.60
CA ARG A 218 -3.25 4.94 15.70
C ARG A 218 -4.26 5.95 16.20
N ILE A 219 -5.33 6.17 15.44
CA ILE A 219 -6.41 7.09 15.80
C ILE A 219 -7.71 6.30 15.84
N ASN A 220 -8.37 6.30 17.00
CA ASN A 220 -9.65 5.63 17.20
C ASN A 220 -10.79 6.64 17.04
N PHE A 221 -11.83 6.24 16.33
CA PHE A 221 -13.00 7.05 16.05
C PHE A 221 -14.29 6.36 16.50
N ARG A 222 -15.24 7.15 16.93
CA ARG A 222 -16.65 6.79 16.85
C ARG A 222 -17.21 7.29 15.51
N VAL A 223 -17.99 6.44 14.87
CA VAL A 223 -18.61 6.73 13.56
C VAL A 223 -20.12 6.78 13.75
N ASN A 224 -20.77 7.80 13.18
CA ASN A 224 -22.22 7.91 13.17
C ASN A 224 -22.66 8.72 11.93
N THR A 225 -23.94 8.94 11.75
CA THR A 225 -24.49 9.65 10.57
C THR A 225 -23.97 11.08 10.36
N ASN A 226 -23.38 11.71 11.38
CA ASN A 226 -22.85 13.08 11.29
C ASN A 226 -21.36 13.14 10.98
N GLY A 227 -20.66 11.98 10.95
CA GLY A 227 -19.23 11.90 10.67
C GLY A 227 -18.45 11.13 11.73
N LEU A 228 -17.18 11.49 11.91
CA LEU A 228 -16.22 10.85 12.79
C LEU A 228 -15.94 11.71 14.04
N THR A 229 -16.00 11.09 15.21
CA THR A 229 -15.56 11.72 16.46
C THR A 229 -14.31 11.00 16.95
N LYS A 230 -13.18 11.71 17.05
CA LYS A 230 -11.93 11.17 17.57
C LYS A 230 -12.10 10.78 19.05
N LEU A 231 -11.77 9.56 19.39
CA LEU A 231 -11.77 9.03 20.76
C LEU A 231 -10.40 9.08 21.40
N SER A 232 -9.36 8.69 20.64
CA SER A 232 -7.98 8.71 21.09
C SER A 232 -7.01 8.81 19.92
N SER A 233 -5.77 9.19 20.20
CA SER A 233 -4.66 9.22 19.26
C SER A 233 -3.39 8.79 19.99
N THR A 234 -2.61 7.89 19.38
CA THR A 234 -1.39 7.32 19.98
C THR A 234 -0.35 7.06 18.90
N VAL A 235 0.88 7.51 19.09
CA VAL A 235 2.03 7.07 18.27
C VAL A 235 2.40 5.66 18.72
N ILE A 236 2.22 4.68 17.83
CA ILE A 236 2.44 3.25 18.11
C ILE A 236 3.75 2.71 17.56
N ALA A 237 4.36 3.41 16.59
CA ALA A 237 5.70 3.10 16.07
C ALA A 237 6.40 4.40 15.65
N SER A 238 7.74 4.40 15.69
CA SER A 238 8.56 5.57 15.36
C SER A 238 9.99 5.15 15.01
N GLY A 239 10.79 6.10 14.53
CA GLY A 239 12.20 5.84 14.22
C GLY A 239 12.41 5.33 12.80
N TYR A 240 11.41 5.41 11.94
CA TYR A 240 11.59 5.20 10.51
C TYR A 240 12.44 6.33 9.92
N PHE A 241 13.34 5.99 9.01
CA PHE A 241 14.03 7.02 8.25
C PHE A 241 13.03 7.83 7.43
N HIS A 242 13.25 9.16 7.41
CA HIS A 242 12.41 10.08 6.66
C HIS A 242 13.22 11.29 6.23
N ARG A 243 12.97 11.76 5.02
CA ARG A 243 13.59 12.96 4.45
C ARG A 243 12.77 13.49 3.30
N GLY A 244 12.92 14.79 3.01
CA GLY A 244 12.47 15.34 1.74
C GLY A 244 13.25 14.72 0.58
N ASP A 245 12.57 14.50 -0.53
CA ASP A 245 13.15 13.92 -1.74
C ASP A 245 12.58 14.60 -2.98
N PRO A 246 13.41 15.06 -3.93
CA PRO A 246 12.93 15.80 -5.10
C PRO A 246 12.14 14.92 -6.08
N ALA A 247 12.37 13.60 -6.10
CA ALA A 247 11.68 12.70 -7.00
C ALA A 247 10.31 12.26 -6.46
N THR A 248 10.21 11.99 -5.16
CA THR A 248 9.04 11.38 -4.53
C THR A 248 8.39 12.24 -3.46
N LEU A 249 8.73 13.51 -3.37
CA LEU A 249 8.41 14.46 -2.30
C LEU A 249 9.00 14.06 -0.95
N PHE A 250 8.75 12.83 -0.49
CA PHE A 250 9.30 12.24 0.73
C PHE A 250 9.72 10.79 0.51
N ALA A 251 10.91 10.46 1.02
CA ALA A 251 11.29 9.12 1.37
C ALA A 251 11.00 8.92 2.86
N ALA A 252 10.11 7.98 3.22
CA ALA A 252 9.56 7.90 4.57
C ALA A 252 8.83 6.55 4.80
N PRO A 253 8.25 6.30 5.99
CA PRO A 253 7.23 5.26 6.13
C PRO A 253 6.04 5.60 5.25
N CYS A 254 5.59 4.63 4.46
CA CYS A 254 4.60 4.80 3.41
C CYS A 254 3.39 3.89 3.64
N GLY A 255 3.22 2.85 2.81
CA GLY A 255 2.07 1.96 2.84
C GLY A 255 1.95 1.13 4.11
N SER A 256 0.74 0.84 4.51
CA SER A 256 0.49 -0.06 5.64
C SER A 256 -0.72 -0.97 5.41
N VAL A 257 -0.70 -2.16 6.02
CA VAL A 257 -1.85 -3.06 6.12
C VAL A 257 -1.90 -3.71 7.50
N TYR A 258 -3.11 -3.89 8.02
CA TYR A 258 -3.33 -4.48 9.34
C TYR A 258 -3.83 -5.91 9.23
N ASP A 259 -3.23 -6.80 10.01
CA ASP A 259 -3.71 -8.17 10.22
C ASP A 259 -4.44 -8.27 11.57
N ALA A 260 -5.76 -8.36 11.52
CA ALA A 260 -6.58 -8.49 12.71
C ALA A 260 -6.44 -9.86 13.42
N LYS A 261 -5.92 -10.89 12.73
CA LYS A 261 -5.75 -12.22 13.33
C LYS A 261 -4.54 -12.27 14.25
N THR A 262 -3.48 -11.58 13.89
CA THR A 262 -2.21 -11.56 14.63
C THR A 262 -1.97 -10.26 15.39
N ASP A 263 -2.87 -9.27 15.23
CA ASP A 263 -2.72 -7.88 15.75
C ASP A 263 -1.41 -7.22 15.31
N GLN A 264 -1.06 -7.40 14.03
CA GLN A 264 0.14 -6.82 13.45
C GLN A 264 -0.21 -5.77 12.39
N LEU A 265 0.51 -4.65 12.42
CA LEU A 265 0.50 -3.67 11.34
C LEU A 265 1.80 -3.82 10.55
N TYR A 266 1.68 -4.22 9.28
CA TYR A 266 2.79 -4.19 8.35
C TYR A 266 2.97 -2.79 7.77
N VAL A 267 4.22 -2.34 7.65
CA VAL A 267 4.56 -0.98 7.21
C VAL A 267 5.69 -1.05 6.18
N ALA A 268 5.45 -0.56 4.98
CA ALA A 268 6.49 -0.31 3.99
C ALA A 268 7.18 1.02 4.28
N SER A 269 8.49 1.06 4.16
CA SER A 269 9.28 2.28 4.30
C SER A 269 10.20 2.43 3.09
N SER A 270 9.97 3.48 2.31
CA SER A 270 10.76 3.74 1.11
C SER A 270 12.18 4.21 1.45
N ALA A 271 12.33 4.98 2.54
CA ALA A 271 13.64 5.47 2.99
C ALA A 271 14.51 4.35 3.56
N ASP A 272 13.91 3.39 4.26
CA ASP A 272 14.60 2.22 4.80
C ASP A 272 14.79 1.13 3.74
N ASN A 273 13.97 1.14 2.69
CA ASN A 273 13.83 0.08 1.68
C ASN A 273 13.51 -1.29 2.32
N LEU A 274 12.57 -1.28 3.25
CA LEU A 274 12.19 -2.42 4.09
C LEU A 274 10.67 -2.49 4.27
N VAL A 275 10.19 -3.66 4.65
CA VAL A 275 8.86 -3.82 5.24
C VAL A 275 9.00 -4.28 6.67
N PHE A 276 8.37 -3.57 7.58
CA PHE A 276 8.36 -3.83 9.02
C PHE A 276 7.01 -4.41 9.46
N ALA A 277 6.99 -5.06 10.64
CA ALA A 277 5.76 -5.38 11.36
C ALA A 277 5.80 -4.80 12.77
N VAL A 278 4.70 -4.13 13.12
CA VAL A 278 4.45 -3.54 14.45
C VAL A 278 3.47 -4.46 15.17
N PRO A 279 3.91 -5.26 16.15
CA PRO A 279 3.03 -6.18 16.87
C PRO A 279 2.15 -5.45 17.87
N ASN A 280 1.02 -6.07 18.25
CA ASN A 280 0.04 -5.52 19.18
C ASN A 280 -0.45 -4.11 18.79
N ALA A 281 -0.63 -3.88 17.48
CA ALA A 281 -0.89 -2.55 16.94
C ALA A 281 -2.20 -1.93 17.49
N SER A 282 -3.22 -2.76 17.78
CA SER A 282 -4.50 -2.29 18.32
C SER A 282 -4.43 -1.88 19.78
N THR A 283 -3.48 -2.39 20.54
CA THR A 283 -3.42 -2.24 22.01
C THR A 283 -2.22 -1.43 22.50
N ARG A 284 -1.21 -1.17 21.65
CA ARG A 284 -0.03 -0.37 22.03
C ARG A 284 -0.42 0.99 22.58
N THR A 285 0.25 1.40 23.65
CA THR A 285 0.04 2.70 24.31
C THR A 285 1.17 3.69 24.04
N SER A 286 2.28 3.22 23.46
CA SER A 286 3.45 4.02 23.10
C SER A 286 4.25 3.30 22.02
N SER A 287 5.17 4.02 21.38
CA SER A 287 6.18 3.46 20.48
C SER A 287 7.37 2.89 21.27
N ASP A 288 7.95 1.79 20.79
CA ASP A 288 9.25 1.24 21.20
C ASP A 288 10.16 1.02 19.96
N GLY A 289 9.92 1.76 18.88
CA GLY A 289 10.68 1.72 17.64
C GLY A 289 9.80 1.42 16.41
N PRO A 290 10.43 1.09 15.26
CA PRO A 290 9.73 0.87 14.00
C PRO A 290 9.06 -0.52 13.89
N GLY A 291 9.21 -1.40 14.88
CA GLY A 291 8.85 -2.80 14.80
C GLY A 291 10.04 -3.68 14.37
N TYR A 292 9.76 -4.89 13.89
CA TYR A 292 10.77 -5.80 13.37
C TYR A 292 10.69 -5.93 11.84
N ILE A 293 11.82 -6.22 11.20
CA ILE A 293 11.90 -6.37 9.74
C ILE A 293 11.24 -7.70 9.35
N VAL A 294 10.28 -7.63 8.42
CA VAL A 294 9.62 -8.78 7.80
C VAL A 294 10.22 -9.08 6.44
N TYR A 295 10.42 -8.04 5.62
CA TYR A 295 10.94 -8.22 4.27
C TYR A 295 12.08 -7.25 3.99
N GLN A 296 13.19 -7.81 3.56
CA GLN A 296 14.40 -7.12 3.11
C GLN A 296 14.94 -7.89 1.91
N ASP A 297 14.90 -7.27 0.73
CA ASP A 297 15.36 -7.90 -0.50
C ASP A 297 15.91 -6.85 -1.45
N PHE A 298 17.23 -6.73 -1.50
CA PHE A 298 17.89 -5.74 -2.35
C PHE A 298 17.86 -6.09 -3.84
N GLY A 299 17.40 -7.29 -4.20
CA GLY A 299 17.22 -7.72 -5.59
C GLY A 299 15.87 -7.33 -6.18
N HIS A 300 14.83 -7.23 -5.34
CA HIS A 300 13.46 -6.99 -5.80
C HIS A 300 12.78 -5.79 -5.11
N LEU A 301 13.32 -5.25 -4.00
CA LEU A 301 12.72 -4.14 -3.28
C LEU A 301 13.49 -2.85 -3.52
N HIS A 302 12.85 -1.88 -4.19
CA HIS A 302 13.44 -0.63 -4.63
C HIS A 302 12.50 0.55 -4.34
N GLY A 303 12.55 1.05 -3.08
CA GLY A 303 11.67 2.13 -2.62
C GLY A 303 10.26 1.66 -2.32
N ALA A 304 10.12 0.72 -1.38
CA ALA A 304 8.85 0.18 -0.92
C ALA A 304 7.85 1.27 -0.57
N LEU A 305 6.69 1.32 -1.25
CA LEU A 305 5.75 2.43 -1.14
C LEU A 305 4.39 1.99 -0.58
N ALA A 306 3.48 1.45 -1.38
CA ALA A 306 2.17 1.02 -0.90
C ALA A 306 2.16 -0.47 -0.55
N LEU A 307 1.28 -0.87 0.38
CA LEU A 307 1.05 -2.26 0.75
C LEU A 307 -0.42 -2.63 0.57
N ALA A 308 -0.67 -3.86 0.14
CA ALA A 308 -1.99 -4.49 0.18
C ALA A 308 -1.89 -5.98 0.50
N TRP A 309 -3.01 -6.54 1.01
CA TRP A 309 -3.17 -7.98 1.10
C TRP A 309 -3.50 -8.59 -0.27
N ALA A 310 -2.83 -9.64 -0.65
CA ALA A 310 -3.28 -10.54 -1.70
C ALA A 310 -4.34 -11.52 -1.15
N ALA A 311 -5.22 -12.03 -2.02
CA ALA A 311 -6.28 -12.94 -1.59
C ALA A 311 -5.75 -14.31 -1.10
N ASN A 312 -4.52 -14.68 -1.48
CA ASN A 312 -3.83 -15.88 -0.98
C ASN A 312 -3.17 -15.70 0.40
N GLY A 313 -3.28 -14.50 1.00
CA GLY A 313 -2.68 -14.17 2.28
C GLY A 313 -1.25 -13.65 2.22
N ASN A 314 -0.68 -13.49 1.03
CA ASN A 314 0.60 -12.82 0.83
C ASN A 314 0.46 -11.30 0.93
N LEU A 315 1.59 -10.62 0.98
CA LEU A 315 1.68 -9.17 0.91
C LEU A 315 2.12 -8.73 -0.49
N LEU A 316 1.54 -7.62 -0.95
CA LEU A 316 1.90 -6.95 -2.19
C LEU A 316 2.49 -5.59 -1.83
N VAL A 317 3.67 -5.27 -2.35
CA VAL A 317 4.31 -3.98 -2.17
C VAL A 317 4.61 -3.35 -3.52
N SER A 318 4.28 -2.06 -3.70
CA SER A 318 4.70 -1.32 -4.87
C SER A 318 6.12 -0.80 -4.70
N ASN A 319 6.92 -0.96 -5.74
CA ASN A 319 8.24 -0.38 -5.90
C ASN A 319 8.14 0.83 -6.82
N SER A 320 8.31 2.02 -6.28
CA SER A 320 8.23 3.22 -7.10
C SER A 320 9.50 3.51 -7.88
N ASP A 321 10.64 2.95 -7.46
CA ASP A 321 11.98 3.24 -7.99
C ASP A 321 12.38 4.73 -8.02
N GLY A 322 11.57 5.59 -7.47
CA GLY A 322 11.96 6.97 -7.22
C GLY A 322 13.12 7.07 -6.23
N ILE A 323 13.27 6.04 -5.41
CA ILE A 323 14.33 5.87 -4.41
C ILE A 323 14.99 4.53 -4.63
N ASN A 324 16.34 4.52 -4.66
CA ASN A 324 17.11 3.31 -4.89
C ASN A 324 16.75 2.63 -6.24
N PRO A 325 16.84 3.36 -7.38
CA PRO A 325 16.36 2.87 -8.66
C PRO A 325 17.18 1.71 -9.20
N LEU A 326 16.50 0.75 -9.83
CA LEU A 326 17.09 -0.32 -10.61
C LEU A 326 16.68 -0.16 -12.08
N ALA A 327 17.60 0.25 -12.94
CA ALA A 327 17.30 0.60 -14.35
C ALA A 327 16.78 -0.56 -15.20
N THR A 328 17.00 -1.81 -14.76
CA THR A 328 16.51 -3.01 -15.48
C THR A 328 15.11 -3.43 -15.08
N GLU A 329 14.62 -2.96 -13.93
CA GLU A 329 13.32 -3.27 -13.34
C GLU A 329 12.75 -2.00 -12.71
N PRO A 330 12.23 -1.08 -13.53
CA PRO A 330 12.05 0.30 -13.09
C PRO A 330 10.80 0.58 -12.26
N SER A 331 9.72 -0.19 -12.41
CA SER A 331 8.48 0.02 -11.65
C SER A 331 7.68 -1.27 -11.60
N GLU A 332 7.57 -1.86 -10.43
CA GLU A 332 6.89 -3.14 -10.26
C GLU A 332 6.11 -3.24 -8.96
N ILE A 333 5.36 -4.33 -8.86
CA ILE A 333 4.72 -4.80 -7.64
C ILE A 333 5.38 -6.11 -7.25
N VAL A 334 5.84 -6.20 -6.02
CA VAL A 334 6.48 -7.40 -5.47
C VAL A 334 5.50 -8.12 -4.55
N GLU A 335 5.33 -9.42 -4.76
CA GLU A 335 4.59 -10.32 -3.89
C GLU A 335 5.56 -11.10 -3.01
N PHE A 336 5.30 -11.12 -1.70
CA PHE A 336 6.09 -11.86 -0.72
C PHE A 336 5.19 -12.41 0.39
N THR A 337 5.64 -13.49 1.05
CA THR A 337 4.89 -14.09 2.16
C THR A 337 5.02 -13.25 3.43
N THR A 338 4.14 -13.46 4.40
CA THR A 338 4.24 -12.82 5.73
C THR A 338 5.49 -13.24 6.52
N ASP A 339 6.16 -14.31 6.09
CA ASP A 339 7.44 -14.75 6.63
C ASP A 339 8.65 -14.15 5.88
N GLY A 340 8.40 -13.25 4.92
CA GLY A 340 9.45 -12.52 4.21
C GLY A 340 10.10 -13.27 3.04
N ASN A 341 9.43 -14.25 2.43
CA ASN A 341 9.94 -14.94 1.26
C ASN A 341 9.38 -14.31 -0.02
N PHE A 342 10.26 -13.99 -0.95
CA PHE A 342 9.87 -13.54 -2.30
C PHE A 342 9.03 -14.61 -3.01
N VAL A 343 7.97 -14.18 -3.69
CA VAL A 343 7.07 -15.07 -4.45
C VAL A 343 7.08 -14.71 -5.92
N LYS A 344 6.80 -13.45 -6.26
CA LYS A 344 6.70 -12.99 -7.63
C LYS A 344 6.84 -11.47 -7.74
N GLN A 345 7.19 -11.01 -8.92
CA GLN A 345 7.26 -9.62 -9.32
C GLN A 345 6.40 -9.40 -10.57
N LEU A 346 5.69 -8.27 -10.62
CA LEU A 346 4.85 -7.84 -11.74
C LEU A 346 5.32 -6.47 -12.23
N PRO A 347 5.90 -6.36 -13.44
CA PRO A 347 6.20 -5.06 -14.03
C PRO A 347 4.93 -4.23 -14.25
N MET A 348 4.96 -2.97 -13.84
CA MET A 348 3.86 -2.01 -14.00
C MET A 348 4.11 -1.01 -15.11
N ASP A 349 5.30 -0.40 -15.15
CA ASP A 349 5.69 0.59 -16.13
C ASP A 349 7.17 0.41 -16.50
N PRO A 350 7.57 0.64 -17.77
CA PRO A 350 8.96 0.55 -18.19
C PRO A 350 9.86 1.70 -17.71
N ALA A 351 9.28 2.72 -17.07
CA ALA A 351 10.01 3.86 -16.50
C ALA A 351 9.89 3.87 -14.97
N GLN A 352 10.83 4.49 -14.29
CA GLN A 352 10.81 4.71 -12.84
C GLN A 352 9.64 5.59 -12.43
N GLY A 353 9.15 5.42 -11.21
CA GLY A 353 8.10 6.24 -10.61
C GLY A 353 6.67 5.85 -10.97
N GLY A 354 6.44 4.74 -11.69
CA GLY A 354 5.10 4.36 -12.12
C GLY A 354 4.27 3.63 -11.08
N SER A 355 4.87 2.79 -10.25
CA SER A 355 4.13 1.94 -9.30
C SER A 355 3.90 2.65 -7.97
N PHE A 356 2.64 3.03 -7.69
CA PHE A 356 2.23 3.72 -6.46
C PHE A 356 1.14 2.96 -5.71
N GLY A 357 -0.02 3.58 -5.49
CA GLY A 357 -1.09 3.01 -4.69
C GLY A 357 -1.67 1.73 -5.28
N LEU A 358 -1.97 0.79 -4.42
CA LEU A 358 -2.59 -0.48 -4.80
C LEU A 358 -3.55 -0.94 -3.69
N ASN A 359 -4.53 -1.75 -4.07
CA ASN A 359 -5.46 -2.33 -3.11
C ASN A 359 -6.12 -3.58 -3.66
N THR A 360 -6.64 -4.42 -2.77
CA THR A 360 -7.34 -5.66 -3.10
C THR A 360 -8.68 -5.71 -2.39
N TYR A 361 -9.68 -6.19 -3.10
CA TYR A 361 -11.02 -6.40 -2.57
C TYR A 361 -11.49 -7.80 -2.89
N THR A 362 -11.74 -8.62 -1.88
CA THR A 362 -12.24 -9.99 -2.05
C THR A 362 -13.72 -10.07 -1.67
N ASN A 363 -14.49 -10.68 -2.53
CA ASN A 363 -15.90 -10.85 -2.39
C ASN A 363 -16.34 -12.28 -2.73
N GLY A 364 -16.36 -13.13 -1.73
CA GLY A 364 -16.65 -14.55 -1.93
C GLY A 364 -15.62 -15.19 -2.87
N GLU A 365 -16.07 -15.63 -4.05
CA GLU A 365 -15.24 -16.34 -5.04
C GLU A 365 -14.44 -15.42 -5.96
N THR A 366 -14.58 -14.09 -5.83
CA THR A 366 -13.92 -13.14 -6.70
C THR A 366 -13.02 -12.20 -5.88
N SER A 367 -11.79 -12.04 -6.32
CA SER A 367 -10.89 -11.00 -5.85
C SER A 367 -10.63 -10.00 -6.98
N VAL A 368 -10.72 -8.73 -6.67
CA VAL A 368 -10.36 -7.63 -7.56
C VAL A 368 -9.12 -6.97 -6.98
N PHE A 369 -8.06 -6.93 -7.77
CA PHE A 369 -6.85 -6.23 -7.47
C PHE A 369 -6.77 -4.98 -8.35
N ALA A 370 -6.38 -3.86 -7.79
CA ALA A 370 -6.24 -2.59 -8.51
C ALA A 370 -4.94 -1.90 -8.10
N ALA A 371 -4.20 -1.39 -9.09
CA ALA A 371 -2.98 -0.64 -8.86
C ALA A 371 -2.90 0.55 -9.85
N VAL A 372 -2.39 1.68 -9.36
CA VAL A 372 -2.18 2.86 -10.19
C VAL A 372 -0.80 2.84 -10.83
N ASP A 373 -0.75 3.40 -12.04
CA ASP A 373 0.46 3.75 -12.76
C ASP A 373 0.51 5.29 -12.84
N ASP A 374 1.45 5.87 -12.12
CA ASP A 374 1.61 7.32 -12.03
C ASP A 374 2.11 7.93 -13.36
N ASN A 375 3.07 7.29 -14.02
CA ASN A 375 3.63 7.77 -15.26
C ASN A 375 2.56 7.88 -16.36
N GLN A 376 1.65 6.91 -16.42
CA GLN A 376 0.57 6.86 -17.41
C GLN A 376 -0.72 7.51 -16.89
N ASN A 377 -0.79 7.86 -15.62
CA ASN A 377 -2.00 8.36 -14.96
C ASN A 377 -3.19 7.43 -15.15
N THR A 378 -2.97 6.14 -14.91
CA THR A 378 -3.97 5.09 -15.10
C THR A 378 -4.17 4.24 -13.84
N LEU A 379 -5.30 3.54 -13.80
CA LEU A 379 -5.60 2.46 -12.88
C LEU A 379 -5.68 1.16 -13.68
N THR A 380 -4.87 0.18 -13.32
CA THR A 380 -4.98 -1.19 -13.84
C THR A 380 -5.78 -2.04 -12.86
N ILE A 381 -6.74 -2.79 -13.39
CA ILE A 381 -7.68 -3.60 -12.62
C ILE A 381 -7.61 -5.05 -13.11
N TRP A 382 -7.43 -5.97 -12.17
CA TRP A 382 -7.45 -7.41 -12.39
C TRP A 382 -8.64 -8.01 -11.65
N THR A 383 -9.34 -8.94 -12.28
CA THR A 383 -10.39 -9.74 -11.65
C THR A 383 -9.95 -11.19 -11.63
N LEU A 384 -9.92 -11.78 -10.46
CA LEU A 384 -9.45 -13.13 -10.21
C LEU A 384 -10.56 -13.97 -9.58
N ASN A 385 -10.74 -15.18 -10.08
CA ASN A 385 -11.58 -16.15 -9.40
C ASN A 385 -10.78 -16.79 -8.26
N VAL A 386 -11.19 -16.58 -7.04
CA VAL A 386 -10.63 -17.23 -5.86
C VAL A 386 -11.57 -18.37 -5.48
N ALA A 387 -11.02 -19.58 -5.41
CA ALA A 387 -11.78 -20.71 -4.93
C ALA A 387 -12.15 -20.52 -3.46
N THR A 388 -13.42 -20.64 -3.13
CA THR A 388 -13.84 -20.80 -1.75
C THR A 388 -13.26 -22.10 -1.22
N PRO A 389 -12.55 -22.12 -0.07
CA PRO A 389 -12.18 -23.38 0.57
C PRO A 389 -13.45 -24.19 0.79
N ALA A 390 -13.45 -25.47 0.39
CA ALA A 390 -14.54 -26.36 0.72
C ALA A 390 -14.74 -26.34 2.24
N PRO A 391 -15.99 -26.25 2.74
CA PRO A 391 -16.22 -26.32 4.17
C PRO A 391 -15.63 -27.63 4.69
N VAL A 392 -14.73 -27.54 5.63
CA VAL A 392 -14.21 -28.70 6.37
C VAL A 392 -15.35 -29.13 7.29
N PHE A 393 -16.02 -30.23 6.95
CA PHE A 393 -17.02 -30.86 7.79
C PHE A 393 -16.34 -31.69 8.89
#